data_692eb659302e267ad8fdadcd23a6eaf9
#
_entry.id   692eb659302e267ad8fdadcd23a6eaf9
#
_cell.length_a   1.000
_cell.length_b   1.000
_cell.length_c   1.000
_cell.angle_alpha   90.00
_cell.angle_beta   90.00
_cell.angle_gamma   90.00
#
_symmetry.space_group_name_H-M   'P 1'
#
loop_
_entity.id
_entity.type
_entity.pdbx_description
1 polymer ?
#
loop_
_entity_poly.entity_id
_entity_poly.type
_entity_poly.pdbx_seq_one_letter_code
_entity_poly.pdbx_strand_id
1 'polypeptide(L)'
;MNPTPESDLRIEFIGDSITCGYGVEGETAYEGFKTTTENFMKSYAYLTAQKLGAEYSAVCYSGHGIISGYSNDGTINADSLVPPYYEQYSKKSDYSEKWDFESAPNDVVVINLGTNDSSYIKGDTERSETYAEQYAEFLKTVRSCNPDAYIICTLGTMGGEELYPYIQKAIEQFQSETGDERITSYLSTVQDFNADGVGSDWHPSAKTQQKSAYVLADQICQALGIESDQIGLDAAANAEYSINIDKESGANAATYFSDYDKSYWVNIVTGGTSPESVEILVSGISLKKDGQYHLSFSCTAPEGTEIPIAVTDSDGKTVYFSDTFKSNGEKTPFEADLTVPVSDPSAVFSMKIGGNDYLSYTLYGLRMEKTG
;
A
#
# COMPACT_ATOMS: atom_id res chain seq x y z
N MET A 1 35.06 -14.50 -8.17
CA MET A 1 34.03 -13.46 -8.21
C MET A 1 34.43 -12.43 -7.18
N ASN A 2 34.33 -11.15 -7.48
CA ASN A 2 34.44 -10.13 -6.44
C ASN A 2 33.17 -10.16 -5.60
N PRO A 3 33.23 -9.96 -4.28
CA PRO A 3 32.03 -9.81 -3.47
C PRO A 3 31.20 -8.62 -3.98
N THR A 4 29.89 -8.70 -3.85
CA THR A 4 29.03 -7.56 -4.07
C THR A 4 29.43 -6.46 -3.09
N PRO A 5 29.49 -5.18 -3.51
CA PRO A 5 29.72 -4.09 -2.56
C PRO A 5 28.68 -4.15 -1.44
N GLU A 6 29.11 -3.96 -0.20
CA GLU A 6 28.21 -3.83 0.94
C GLU A 6 27.33 -2.58 0.74
N SER A 7 26.06 -2.68 1.12
CA SER A 7 25.14 -1.55 1.15
C SER A 7 25.29 -0.76 2.45
N ASP A 8 25.13 0.54 2.38
CA ASP A 8 25.08 1.42 3.56
C ASP A 8 23.74 1.32 4.31
N LEU A 9 22.75 0.57 3.80
CA LEU A 9 21.44 0.36 4.40
C LEU A 9 21.13 -1.12 4.56
N ARG A 10 20.72 -1.52 5.76
CA ARG A 10 20.29 -2.88 6.07
C ARG A 10 18.92 -2.91 6.72
N ILE A 11 18.00 -3.74 6.20
CA ILE A 11 16.61 -3.83 6.63
C ILE A 11 16.29 -5.26 7.07
N GLU A 12 15.75 -5.42 8.28
CA GLU A 12 15.14 -6.68 8.70
C GLU A 12 13.62 -6.65 8.51
N PHE A 13 13.07 -7.74 7.98
CA PHE A 13 11.63 -7.90 7.80
C PHE A 13 11.12 -9.03 8.70
N ILE A 14 10.21 -8.70 9.62
CA ILE A 14 9.56 -9.64 10.52
C ILE A 14 8.10 -9.76 10.08
N GLY A 15 7.61 -10.99 9.81
CA GLY A 15 6.25 -11.12 9.34
C GLY A 15 5.73 -12.55 9.19
N ASP A 16 4.61 -12.63 8.49
CA ASP A 16 3.88 -13.86 8.22
C ASP A 16 3.95 -14.29 6.74
N SER A 17 2.90 -14.94 6.24
CA SER A 17 2.78 -15.41 4.86
C SER A 17 2.91 -14.29 3.81
N ILE A 18 2.45 -13.08 4.13
CA ILE A 18 2.53 -11.91 3.24
C ILE A 18 4.00 -11.55 3.01
N THR A 19 4.81 -11.59 4.06
CA THR A 19 6.25 -11.33 4.02
C THR A 19 7.02 -12.47 3.35
N CYS A 20 6.59 -13.73 3.55
CA CYS A 20 7.16 -14.90 2.86
C CYS A 20 6.94 -14.85 1.34
N GLY A 21 5.96 -14.08 0.84
CA GLY A 21 5.52 -14.14 -0.55
C GLY A 21 4.71 -15.39 -0.86
N TYR A 22 3.92 -15.88 0.14
CA TYR A 22 2.99 -17.00 -0.06
C TYR A 22 2.03 -16.70 -1.19
N GLY A 23 1.83 -17.67 -2.08
CA GLY A 23 0.85 -17.61 -3.14
C GLY A 23 1.15 -16.65 -4.28
N VAL A 24 2.24 -15.89 -4.24
CA VAL A 24 2.58 -14.82 -5.19
C VAL A 24 2.78 -15.32 -6.64
N GLU A 25 3.15 -16.59 -6.80
CA GLU A 25 3.28 -17.28 -8.10
C GLU A 25 2.02 -18.10 -8.46
N GLY A 26 0.98 -18.04 -7.63
CA GLY A 26 -0.27 -18.75 -7.89
C GLY A 26 -1.11 -18.09 -8.98
N GLU A 27 -1.86 -18.89 -9.71
CA GLU A 27 -2.71 -18.44 -10.81
C GLU A 27 -4.15 -18.16 -10.38
N THR A 28 -4.56 -18.64 -9.19
CA THR A 28 -5.94 -18.53 -8.69
C THR A 28 -6.02 -18.58 -7.18
N ALA A 29 -6.98 -17.85 -6.63
CA ALA A 29 -7.29 -17.83 -5.20
C ALA A 29 -7.68 -19.20 -4.60
N TYR A 30 -8.10 -20.13 -5.43
CA TYR A 30 -8.57 -21.46 -4.98
C TYR A 30 -7.47 -22.53 -4.98
N GLU A 31 -6.27 -22.16 -5.34
CA GLU A 31 -5.08 -23.00 -5.27
C GLU A 31 -4.52 -22.96 -3.85
N GLY A 32 -4.44 -24.12 -3.18
CA GLY A 32 -3.83 -24.23 -1.86
C GLY A 32 -2.30 -24.11 -1.90
N PHE A 33 -1.67 -24.11 -0.72
CA PHE A 33 -0.23 -23.98 -0.57
C PHE A 33 0.56 -25.00 -1.41
N LYS A 34 1.55 -24.46 -2.11
CA LYS A 34 2.62 -25.21 -2.76
C LYS A 34 3.92 -24.44 -2.59
N THR A 35 5.02 -25.15 -2.40
CA THR A 35 6.34 -24.51 -2.37
C THR A 35 6.71 -23.82 -3.68
N THR A 36 6.07 -24.20 -4.78
CA THR A 36 6.23 -23.57 -6.11
C THR A 36 5.45 -22.29 -6.27
N THR A 37 4.50 -21.98 -5.37
CA THR A 37 3.70 -20.75 -5.41
C THR A 37 4.14 -19.71 -4.39
N GLU A 38 5.08 -20.06 -3.49
CA GLU A 38 5.68 -19.13 -2.54
C GLU A 38 7.03 -18.63 -3.08
N ASN A 39 7.23 -17.32 -3.11
CA ASN A 39 8.47 -16.72 -3.59
C ASN A 39 8.76 -15.40 -2.86
N PHE A 40 9.66 -15.47 -1.87
CA PHE A 40 10.11 -14.30 -1.12
C PHE A 40 10.67 -13.17 -2.01
N MET A 41 11.34 -13.51 -3.11
CA MET A 41 11.92 -12.52 -4.03
C MET A 41 10.86 -11.71 -4.81
N LYS A 42 9.58 -12.08 -4.71
CA LYS A 42 8.44 -11.32 -5.22
C LYS A 42 7.60 -10.69 -4.11
N SER A 43 7.99 -10.86 -2.85
CA SER A 43 7.33 -10.22 -1.72
C SER A 43 7.66 -8.73 -1.63
N TYR A 44 6.79 -7.97 -0.99
CA TYR A 44 7.03 -6.55 -0.72
C TYR A 44 8.34 -6.31 0.02
N ALA A 45 8.74 -7.23 0.89
CA ALA A 45 9.95 -7.15 1.68
C ALA A 45 11.21 -7.11 0.80
N TYR A 46 11.38 -8.13 -0.04
CA TYR A 46 12.53 -8.18 -0.96
C TYR A 46 12.50 -7.02 -1.97
N LEU A 47 11.32 -6.72 -2.54
CA LEU A 47 11.18 -5.64 -3.52
C LEU A 47 11.49 -4.27 -2.92
N THR A 48 11.17 -4.03 -1.63
CA THR A 48 11.55 -2.81 -0.91
C THR A 48 13.07 -2.73 -0.77
N ALA A 49 13.72 -3.82 -0.31
CA ALA A 49 15.18 -3.84 -0.18
C ALA A 49 15.87 -3.57 -1.53
N GLN A 50 15.40 -4.20 -2.60
CA GLN A 50 15.92 -3.93 -3.96
C GLN A 50 15.81 -2.47 -4.37
N LYS A 51 14.64 -1.84 -4.12
CA LYS A 51 14.39 -0.44 -4.47
C LYS A 51 15.31 0.53 -3.75
N LEU A 52 15.62 0.24 -2.51
CA LEU A 52 16.49 1.05 -1.66
C LEU A 52 17.98 0.69 -1.82
N GLY A 53 18.30 -0.33 -2.61
CA GLY A 53 19.65 -0.86 -2.71
C GLY A 53 20.15 -1.42 -1.37
N ALA A 54 19.25 -1.84 -0.48
CA ALA A 54 19.54 -2.29 0.87
C ALA A 54 19.93 -3.77 0.91
N GLU A 55 20.80 -4.13 1.86
CA GLU A 55 20.90 -5.50 2.34
C GLU A 55 19.65 -5.85 3.18
N TYR A 56 19.33 -7.14 3.27
CA TYR A 56 18.14 -7.55 4.01
C TYR A 56 18.34 -8.86 4.77
N SER A 57 17.56 -9.00 5.84
CA SER A 57 17.27 -10.27 6.52
C SER A 57 15.77 -10.41 6.69
N ALA A 58 15.27 -11.64 6.86
CA ALA A 58 13.85 -11.88 7.06
C ALA A 58 13.59 -12.98 8.09
N VAL A 59 12.72 -12.69 9.05
CA VAL A 59 12.15 -13.64 10.01
C VAL A 59 10.67 -13.72 9.75
N CYS A 60 10.25 -14.62 8.86
CA CYS A 60 8.86 -14.75 8.47
C CYS A 60 8.40 -16.21 8.41
N TYR A 61 7.20 -16.44 8.92
CA TYR A 61 6.58 -17.77 8.97
C TYR A 61 5.10 -17.68 8.60
N SER A 62 4.69 -18.36 7.53
CA SER A 62 3.30 -18.42 7.09
C SER A 62 2.38 -18.93 8.21
N GLY A 63 1.25 -18.26 8.41
CA GLY A 63 0.27 -18.62 9.44
C GLY A 63 0.63 -18.20 10.86
N HIS A 64 1.73 -17.48 11.10
CA HIS A 64 2.17 -17.08 12.44
C HIS A 64 1.69 -15.68 12.84
N GLY A 65 1.51 -15.46 14.14
CA GLY A 65 1.10 -14.18 14.73
C GLY A 65 1.89 -13.82 15.98
N ILE A 66 1.38 -12.84 16.71
CA ILE A 66 1.91 -12.37 18.00
C ILE A 66 1.36 -13.19 19.17
N ILE A 67 0.04 -13.35 19.26
CA ILE A 67 -0.65 -14.10 20.32
C ILE A 67 -1.31 -15.37 19.82
N SER A 68 -1.62 -15.44 18.51
CA SER A 68 -2.17 -16.64 17.87
C SER A 68 -1.74 -16.70 16.41
N GLY A 69 -1.36 -17.88 15.95
CA GLY A 69 -1.35 -18.17 14.52
C GLY A 69 -2.77 -18.24 13.96
N TYR A 70 -2.87 -18.46 12.64
CA TYR A 70 -4.14 -18.58 11.94
C TYR A 70 -5.08 -19.60 12.60
N SER A 71 -6.35 -19.21 12.76
CA SER A 71 -7.39 -20.00 13.41
C SER A 71 -8.69 -19.96 12.61
N ASN A 72 -9.15 -21.11 12.15
CA ASN A 72 -10.44 -21.23 11.44
C ASN A 72 -11.65 -21.07 12.36
N ASP A 73 -11.57 -21.61 13.58
CA ASP A 73 -12.69 -21.74 14.51
C ASP A 73 -12.67 -20.72 15.67
N GLY A 74 -11.62 -19.88 15.73
CA GLY A 74 -11.40 -18.92 16.82
C GLY A 74 -10.78 -19.53 18.07
N THR A 75 -10.23 -20.76 17.97
CA THR A 75 -9.38 -21.36 19.00
C THR A 75 -7.96 -20.80 18.88
N ILE A 76 -7.31 -20.53 20.02
CA ILE A 76 -5.94 -20.03 20.01
C ILE A 76 -4.98 -21.06 19.38
N ASN A 77 -4.12 -20.61 18.48
CA ASN A 77 -3.03 -21.38 17.90
C ASN A 77 -1.68 -20.89 18.46
N ALA A 78 -1.35 -21.35 19.67
CA ALA A 78 -0.14 -20.94 20.38
C ALA A 78 1.15 -21.55 19.84
N ASP A 79 1.07 -22.55 18.95
CA ASP A 79 2.26 -23.20 18.36
C ASP A 79 2.81 -22.40 17.15
N SER A 80 2.05 -21.42 16.67
CA SER A 80 2.37 -20.63 15.48
C SER A 80 2.54 -19.15 15.84
N LEU A 81 3.57 -18.84 16.63
CA LEU A 81 3.92 -17.48 17.06
C LEU A 81 5.31 -17.10 16.54
N VAL A 82 5.52 -15.83 16.22
CA VAL A 82 6.84 -15.28 15.82
C VAL A 82 7.72 -14.93 17.02
N PRO A 83 7.22 -14.26 18.09
CA PRO A 83 8.07 -13.76 19.16
C PRO A 83 8.99 -14.80 19.83
N PRO A 84 8.57 -16.05 20.09
CA PRO A 84 9.43 -17.04 20.73
C PRO A 84 10.64 -17.46 19.89
N TYR A 85 10.62 -17.23 18.60
CA TYR A 85 11.66 -17.68 17.66
C TYR A 85 12.49 -16.55 17.08
N TYR A 86 12.14 -15.30 17.36
CA TYR A 86 12.79 -14.12 16.77
C TYR A 86 14.30 -14.07 17.03
N GLU A 87 14.73 -14.38 18.26
CA GLU A 87 16.14 -14.38 18.64
C GLU A 87 16.91 -15.64 18.20
N GLN A 88 16.28 -16.58 17.50
CA GLN A 88 16.87 -17.87 17.18
C GLN A 88 17.23 -17.98 15.69
N TYR A 89 18.22 -18.79 15.35
CA TYR A 89 18.55 -19.11 13.96
C TYR A 89 17.39 -19.77 13.21
N SER A 90 16.56 -20.56 13.89
CA SER A 90 15.46 -21.28 13.29
C SER A 90 14.45 -21.75 14.35
N LYS A 91 13.19 -21.88 13.96
CA LYS A 91 12.14 -22.53 14.74
C LYS A 91 12.41 -24.03 15.01
N LYS A 92 13.32 -24.67 14.26
CA LYS A 92 13.64 -26.09 14.48
C LYS A 92 14.49 -26.26 15.73
N SER A 93 14.12 -27.23 16.57
CA SER A 93 14.77 -27.54 17.85
C SER A 93 16.29 -27.81 17.74
N ASP A 94 16.75 -28.27 16.59
CA ASP A 94 18.16 -28.55 16.34
C ASP A 94 19.00 -27.28 16.07
N TYR A 95 18.38 -26.10 15.95
CA TYR A 95 18.98 -24.80 15.67
C TYR A 95 18.49 -23.72 16.65
N SER A 96 18.46 -24.07 17.95
CA SER A 96 18.04 -23.16 19.02
C SER A 96 19.12 -22.14 19.44
N GLU A 97 20.24 -22.08 18.71
CA GLU A 97 21.27 -21.07 18.93
C GLU A 97 20.71 -19.68 18.64
N LYS A 98 21.16 -18.70 19.44
CA LYS A 98 20.74 -17.32 19.24
C LYS A 98 21.42 -16.73 17.99
N TRP A 99 20.65 -15.94 17.26
CA TRP A 99 21.18 -15.12 16.17
C TRP A 99 22.11 -14.04 16.74
N ASP A 100 23.23 -13.79 16.06
CA ASP A 100 24.18 -12.74 16.41
C ASP A 100 23.79 -11.43 15.71
N PHE A 101 22.96 -10.63 16.38
CA PHE A 101 22.52 -9.33 15.88
C PHE A 101 23.64 -8.29 15.82
N GLU A 102 24.71 -8.45 16.63
CA GLU A 102 25.83 -7.51 16.64
C GLU A 102 26.72 -7.65 15.40
N SER A 103 26.78 -8.84 14.80
CA SER A 103 27.58 -9.09 13.60
C SER A 103 27.04 -8.43 12.35
N ALA A 104 25.74 -8.10 12.34
CA ALA A 104 25.03 -7.53 11.19
C ALA A 104 23.89 -6.61 11.68
N PRO A 105 24.24 -5.43 12.24
CA PRO A 105 23.23 -4.51 12.76
C PRO A 105 22.31 -3.98 11.66
N ASN A 106 21.03 -3.85 11.98
CA ASN A 106 20.03 -3.33 11.07
C ASN A 106 19.83 -1.81 11.30
N ASP A 107 19.61 -1.06 10.22
CA ASP A 107 19.23 0.36 10.26
C ASP A 107 17.70 0.51 10.41
N VAL A 108 16.95 -0.45 9.84
CA VAL A 108 15.49 -0.48 9.89
C VAL A 108 15.01 -1.89 10.21
N VAL A 109 13.98 -1.99 11.05
CA VAL A 109 13.22 -3.23 11.28
C VAL A 109 11.76 -2.99 10.92
N VAL A 110 11.23 -3.77 10.00
CA VAL A 110 9.84 -3.72 9.56
C VAL A 110 9.08 -4.89 10.18
N ILE A 111 7.96 -4.62 10.86
CA ILE A 111 7.11 -5.65 11.47
C ILE A 111 5.73 -5.62 10.80
N ASN A 112 5.35 -6.73 10.15
CA ASN A 112 4.05 -6.93 9.53
C ASN A 112 3.40 -8.19 10.10
N LEU A 113 2.76 -8.04 11.26
CA LEU A 113 2.12 -9.11 12.02
C LEU A 113 0.78 -8.64 12.58
N GLY A 114 -0.22 -9.53 12.59
CA GLY A 114 -1.58 -9.27 13.08
C GLY A 114 -2.67 -9.90 12.21
N THR A 115 -2.42 -10.13 10.92
CA THR A 115 -3.39 -10.75 10.01
C THR A 115 -3.85 -12.13 10.53
N ASN A 116 -2.93 -12.96 11.04
CA ASN A 116 -3.28 -14.25 11.61
C ASN A 116 -3.95 -14.11 12.99
N ASP A 117 -3.50 -13.18 13.82
CA ASP A 117 -4.11 -12.86 15.11
C ASP A 117 -5.58 -12.45 14.95
N SER A 118 -5.92 -11.68 13.91
CA SER A 118 -7.29 -11.22 13.65
C SER A 118 -8.26 -12.40 13.47
N SER A 119 -7.80 -13.51 12.89
CA SER A 119 -8.57 -14.74 12.71
C SER A 119 -8.97 -15.42 14.02
N TYR A 120 -8.17 -15.22 15.07
CA TYR A 120 -8.46 -15.67 16.44
C TYR A 120 -9.24 -14.63 17.23
N ILE A 121 -8.87 -13.34 17.10
CA ILE A 121 -9.43 -12.22 17.89
C ILE A 121 -10.90 -11.98 17.52
N LYS A 122 -11.23 -11.91 16.22
CA LYS A 122 -12.60 -11.77 15.70
C LYS A 122 -13.39 -10.63 16.35
N GLY A 123 -12.73 -9.48 16.61
CA GLY A 123 -13.35 -8.30 17.21
C GLY A 123 -13.58 -8.39 18.74
N ASP A 124 -13.06 -9.41 19.41
CA ASP A 124 -13.09 -9.52 20.85
C ASP A 124 -12.14 -8.48 21.48
N THR A 125 -12.68 -7.60 22.31
CA THR A 125 -11.93 -6.49 22.90
C THR A 125 -10.84 -6.97 23.87
N GLU A 126 -11.09 -8.00 24.68
CA GLU A 126 -10.11 -8.51 25.65
C GLU A 126 -8.91 -9.15 24.93
N ARG A 127 -9.18 -9.90 23.86
CA ARG A 127 -8.13 -10.48 23.01
C ARG A 127 -7.34 -9.39 22.25
N SER A 128 -8.01 -8.34 21.79
CA SER A 128 -7.36 -7.21 21.14
C SER A 128 -6.44 -6.44 22.11
N GLU A 129 -6.87 -6.27 23.36
CA GLU A 129 -6.03 -5.67 24.41
C GLU A 129 -4.81 -6.55 24.72
N THR A 130 -5.01 -7.86 24.84
CA THR A 130 -3.92 -8.83 25.02
C THR A 130 -2.93 -8.77 23.84
N TYR A 131 -3.43 -8.62 22.61
CA TYR A 131 -2.59 -8.45 21.43
C TYR A 131 -1.74 -7.19 21.53
N ALA A 132 -2.30 -6.05 21.92
CA ALA A 132 -1.55 -4.81 22.09
C ALA A 132 -0.46 -4.95 23.17
N GLU A 133 -0.76 -5.56 24.31
CA GLU A 133 0.21 -5.80 25.38
C GLU A 133 1.37 -6.70 24.93
N GLN A 134 1.07 -7.82 24.27
CA GLN A 134 2.09 -8.75 23.79
C GLN A 134 2.89 -8.17 22.60
N TYR A 135 2.26 -7.34 21.78
CA TYR A 135 2.97 -6.62 20.72
C TYR A 135 3.98 -5.61 21.33
N ALA A 136 3.59 -4.87 22.40
CA ALA A 136 4.50 -3.97 23.10
C ALA A 136 5.70 -4.71 23.73
N GLU A 137 5.49 -5.89 24.31
CA GLU A 137 6.57 -6.74 24.81
C GLU A 137 7.49 -7.22 23.68
N PHE A 138 6.92 -7.58 22.53
CA PHE A 138 7.70 -7.96 21.37
C PHE A 138 8.53 -6.79 20.83
N LEU A 139 7.99 -5.57 20.81
CA LEU A 139 8.74 -4.37 20.43
C LEU A 139 9.98 -4.16 21.32
N LYS A 140 9.88 -4.43 22.63
CA LYS A 140 11.03 -4.36 23.54
C LYS A 140 12.10 -5.40 23.21
N THR A 141 11.67 -6.61 22.85
CA THR A 141 12.59 -7.66 22.40
C THR A 141 13.30 -7.24 21.10
N VAL A 142 12.56 -6.78 20.11
CA VAL A 142 13.11 -6.29 18.83
C VAL A 142 14.10 -5.15 19.07
N ARG A 143 13.76 -4.17 19.92
CA ARG A 143 14.62 -3.06 20.27
C ARG A 143 15.90 -3.50 20.97
N SER A 144 15.82 -4.50 21.87
CA SER A 144 17.00 -5.03 22.55
C SER A 144 17.97 -5.71 21.59
N CYS A 145 17.46 -6.32 20.52
CA CYS A 145 18.25 -6.95 19.46
C CYS A 145 18.77 -5.94 18.42
N ASN A 146 18.08 -4.81 18.24
CA ASN A 146 18.39 -3.78 17.25
C ASN A 146 18.39 -2.39 17.92
N PRO A 147 19.41 -2.07 18.74
CA PRO A 147 19.38 -0.89 19.60
C PRO A 147 19.33 0.43 18.83
N ASP A 148 19.84 0.47 17.60
CA ASP A 148 19.96 1.69 16.80
C ASP A 148 18.96 1.76 15.63
N ALA A 149 18.27 0.67 15.31
CA ALA A 149 17.35 0.62 14.17
C ALA A 149 16.13 1.52 14.33
N TYR A 150 15.58 2.00 13.21
CA TYR A 150 14.23 2.57 13.18
C TYR A 150 13.21 1.44 13.01
N ILE A 151 12.19 1.36 13.87
CA ILE A 151 11.16 0.32 13.79
C ILE A 151 9.95 0.86 13.03
N ILE A 152 9.46 0.10 12.05
CA ILE A 152 8.24 0.43 11.28
C ILE A 152 7.26 -0.73 11.39
N CYS A 153 6.10 -0.48 12.00
CA CYS A 153 5.02 -1.46 12.12
C CYS A 153 3.98 -1.24 11.03
N THR A 154 3.49 -2.31 10.40
CA THR A 154 2.44 -2.23 9.37
C THR A 154 1.48 -3.42 9.46
N LEU A 155 0.28 -3.25 8.90
CA LEU A 155 -0.78 -4.26 8.84
C LEU A 155 -1.79 -3.86 7.74
N GLY A 156 -2.63 -4.77 7.28
CA GLY A 156 -3.86 -4.46 6.55
C GLY A 156 -3.89 -4.86 5.07
N THR A 157 -2.79 -5.30 4.47
CA THR A 157 -2.76 -5.69 3.04
C THR A 157 -3.76 -6.82 2.72
N MET A 158 -3.94 -7.77 3.63
CA MET A 158 -4.80 -8.94 3.47
C MET A 158 -5.88 -9.01 4.57
N GLY A 159 -6.37 -7.89 5.07
CA GLY A 159 -7.28 -7.80 6.21
C GLY A 159 -6.55 -7.67 7.54
N GLY A 160 -7.32 -7.66 8.65
CA GLY A 160 -6.81 -7.46 10.00
C GLY A 160 -6.65 -5.98 10.37
N GLU A 161 -7.09 -5.06 9.53
CA GLU A 161 -7.01 -3.61 9.73
C GLU A 161 -7.68 -3.14 11.02
N GLU A 162 -8.64 -3.89 11.54
CA GLU A 162 -9.29 -3.63 12.83
C GLU A 162 -8.32 -3.71 14.01
N LEU A 163 -7.17 -4.40 13.85
CA LEU A 163 -6.12 -4.46 14.87
C LEU A 163 -5.11 -3.32 14.77
N TYR A 164 -5.13 -2.52 13.71
CA TYR A 164 -4.17 -1.42 13.57
C TYR A 164 -4.22 -0.39 14.72
N PRO A 165 -5.38 0.02 15.27
CA PRO A 165 -5.42 0.86 16.48
C PRO A 165 -4.73 0.23 17.71
N TYR A 166 -4.70 -1.09 17.80
CA TYR A 166 -4.02 -1.82 18.88
C TYR A 166 -2.50 -1.91 18.67
N ILE A 167 -2.03 -1.90 17.42
CA ILE A 167 -0.60 -1.68 17.11
C ILE A 167 -0.17 -0.28 17.54
N GLN A 168 -0.97 0.76 17.23
CA GLN A 168 -0.70 2.12 17.68
C GLN A 168 -0.66 2.21 19.22
N LYS A 169 -1.58 1.56 19.90
CA LYS A 169 -1.59 1.46 21.37
C LYS A 169 -0.35 0.75 21.92
N ALA A 170 0.11 -0.31 21.28
CA ALA A 170 1.34 -1.02 21.65
C ALA A 170 2.59 -0.11 21.49
N ILE A 171 2.63 0.70 20.45
CA ILE A 171 3.68 1.68 20.21
C ILE A 171 3.64 2.77 21.30
N GLU A 172 2.47 3.32 21.63
CA GLU A 172 2.32 4.30 22.71
C GLU A 172 2.79 3.75 24.06
N GLN A 173 2.45 2.49 24.37
CA GLN A 173 2.92 1.81 25.57
C GLN A 173 4.45 1.67 25.55
N PHE A 174 5.02 1.17 24.45
CA PHE A 174 6.46 1.01 24.27
C PHE A 174 7.19 2.35 24.47
N GLN A 175 6.73 3.42 23.80
CA GLN A 175 7.32 4.76 23.93
C GLN A 175 7.22 5.29 25.36
N SER A 176 6.07 5.12 26.04
CA SER A 176 5.87 5.53 27.42
C SER A 176 6.81 4.83 28.40
N GLU A 177 7.11 3.56 28.16
CA GLU A 177 7.95 2.75 29.06
C GLU A 177 9.45 2.89 28.79
N THR A 178 9.83 3.14 27.52
CA THR A 178 11.26 3.18 27.11
C THR A 178 11.78 4.58 26.81
N GLY A 179 10.92 5.53 26.48
CA GLY A 179 11.29 6.86 25.96
C GLY A 179 11.86 6.84 24.54
N ASP A 180 11.72 5.73 23.80
CA ASP A 180 12.27 5.60 22.45
C ASP A 180 11.26 6.10 21.39
N GLU A 181 11.67 7.13 20.62
CA GLU A 181 10.87 7.77 19.57
C GLU A 181 11.17 7.23 18.16
N ARG A 182 12.14 6.31 18.02
CA ARG A 182 12.55 5.76 16.71
C ARG A 182 11.65 4.60 16.29
N ILE A 183 10.36 4.84 16.31
CA ILE A 183 9.31 3.89 15.92
C ILE A 183 8.13 4.62 15.30
N THR A 184 7.57 4.04 14.25
CA THR A 184 6.34 4.53 13.62
C THR A 184 5.49 3.37 13.11
N SER A 185 4.27 3.68 12.67
CA SER A 185 3.41 2.72 11.98
C SER A 185 2.64 3.37 10.85
N TYR A 186 2.23 2.54 9.89
CA TYR A 186 1.27 2.91 8.85
C TYR A 186 0.33 1.75 8.55
N LEU A 187 -0.90 2.07 8.15
CA LEU A 187 -1.85 1.07 7.66
C LEU A 187 -1.60 0.84 6.16
N SER A 188 -1.34 -0.40 5.79
CA SER A 188 -1.16 -0.79 4.39
C SER A 188 -2.46 -0.67 3.60
N THR A 189 -2.35 -0.35 2.31
CA THR A 189 -3.50 -0.41 1.40
C THR A 189 -3.97 -1.86 1.24
N VAL A 190 -5.26 -2.09 1.41
CA VAL A 190 -5.90 -3.39 1.18
C VAL A 190 -5.71 -3.82 -0.28
N GLN A 191 -5.43 -5.11 -0.50
CA GLN A 191 -5.30 -5.67 -1.85
C GLN A 191 -6.59 -5.49 -2.68
N ASP A 192 -6.41 -5.16 -3.95
CA ASP A 192 -7.51 -4.98 -4.91
C ASP A 192 -7.55 -6.16 -5.88
N PHE A 193 -8.44 -7.14 -5.62
CA PHE A 193 -8.58 -8.34 -6.43
C PHE A 193 -8.92 -8.07 -7.90
N ASN A 194 -9.62 -6.97 -8.18
CA ASN A 194 -10.07 -6.64 -9.53
C ASN A 194 -8.98 -5.95 -10.35
N ALA A 195 -8.26 -5.00 -9.73
CA ALA A 195 -7.21 -4.25 -10.39
C ALA A 195 -5.87 -5.01 -10.44
N ASP A 196 -5.56 -5.77 -9.40
CA ASP A 196 -4.24 -6.35 -9.20
C ASP A 196 -4.22 -7.87 -9.26
N GLY A 197 -5.40 -8.51 -9.32
CA GLY A 197 -5.51 -9.96 -9.21
C GLY A 197 -5.25 -10.46 -7.79
N VAL A 198 -5.12 -11.76 -7.64
CA VAL A 198 -4.94 -12.43 -6.35
C VAL A 198 -4.03 -13.65 -6.53
N GLY A 199 -3.21 -13.95 -5.53
CA GLY A 199 -2.41 -15.16 -5.45
C GLY A 199 -3.17 -16.35 -4.85
N SER A 200 -2.47 -17.45 -4.62
CA SER A 200 -3.04 -18.65 -3.98
C SER A 200 -3.59 -18.32 -2.60
N ASP A 201 -4.68 -19.02 -2.20
CA ASP A 201 -5.34 -18.86 -0.91
C ASP A 201 -5.65 -17.38 -0.56
N TRP A 202 -6.06 -16.61 -1.57
CA TRP A 202 -6.40 -15.18 -1.42
C TRP A 202 -5.25 -14.26 -0.99
N HIS A 203 -4.01 -14.74 -1.07
CA HIS A 203 -2.83 -13.93 -0.74
C HIS A 203 -2.56 -12.85 -1.79
N PRO A 204 -1.79 -11.81 -1.42
CA PRO A 204 -1.45 -10.72 -2.32
C PRO A 204 -0.77 -11.21 -3.61
N SER A 205 -1.27 -10.75 -4.75
CA SER A 205 -0.63 -10.98 -6.05
C SER A 205 0.75 -10.33 -6.13
N ALA A 206 1.56 -10.71 -7.12
CA ALA A 206 2.85 -10.05 -7.38
C ALA A 206 2.69 -8.53 -7.58
N LYS A 207 1.58 -8.08 -8.18
CA LYS A 207 1.28 -6.67 -8.38
C LYS A 207 0.94 -5.94 -7.08
N THR A 208 0.16 -6.58 -6.20
CA THR A 208 -0.10 -6.04 -4.84
C THR A 208 1.19 -5.96 -4.03
N GLN A 209 2.02 -7.01 -4.05
CA GLN A 209 3.32 -7.02 -3.38
C GLN A 209 4.23 -5.88 -3.88
N GLN A 210 4.25 -5.64 -5.19
CA GLN A 210 5.01 -4.54 -5.78
C GLN A 210 4.53 -3.17 -5.29
N LYS A 211 3.21 -2.93 -5.25
CA LYS A 211 2.64 -1.69 -4.71
C LYS A 211 2.98 -1.48 -3.25
N SER A 212 2.85 -2.53 -2.43
CA SER A 212 3.20 -2.48 -1.00
C SER A 212 4.69 -2.14 -0.80
N ALA A 213 5.56 -2.63 -1.70
CA ALA A 213 6.98 -2.31 -1.66
C ALA A 213 7.27 -0.82 -1.92
N TYR A 214 6.52 -0.17 -2.83
CA TYR A 214 6.67 1.26 -3.07
C TYR A 214 6.28 2.09 -1.86
N VAL A 215 5.14 1.76 -1.26
CA VAL A 215 4.64 2.46 -0.06
C VAL A 215 5.63 2.31 1.09
N LEU A 216 6.11 1.08 1.35
CA LEU A 216 7.06 0.84 2.43
C LEU A 216 8.41 1.54 2.19
N ALA A 217 8.92 1.53 0.96
CA ALA A 217 10.15 2.23 0.63
C ALA A 217 10.05 3.74 0.91
N ASP A 218 8.91 4.36 0.61
CA ASP A 218 8.66 5.77 0.95
C ASP A 218 8.59 5.99 2.47
N GLN A 219 7.91 5.10 3.21
CA GLN A 219 7.87 5.15 4.68
C GLN A 219 9.27 5.04 5.31
N ILE A 220 10.13 4.18 4.78
CA ILE A 220 11.52 4.05 5.23
C ILE A 220 12.30 5.34 4.93
N CYS A 221 12.18 5.89 3.73
CA CYS A 221 12.83 7.14 3.37
C CYS A 221 12.40 8.29 4.28
N GLN A 222 11.10 8.40 4.59
CA GLN A 222 10.58 9.41 5.53
C GLN A 222 11.14 9.22 6.95
N ALA A 223 11.17 7.98 7.45
CA ALA A 223 11.66 7.65 8.77
C ALA A 223 13.16 7.98 8.95
N LEU A 224 13.95 7.75 7.91
CA LEU A 224 15.39 8.01 7.91
C LEU A 224 15.76 9.44 7.46
N GLY A 225 14.80 10.26 7.04
CA GLY A 225 15.05 11.61 6.50
C GLY A 225 15.79 11.60 5.17
N ILE A 226 15.65 10.53 4.38
CA ILE A 226 16.25 10.38 3.06
C ILE A 226 15.26 10.88 2.02
N GLU A 227 15.72 11.69 1.03
CA GLU A 227 14.86 12.07 -0.10
C GLU A 227 14.47 10.82 -0.90
N SER A 228 13.16 10.63 -1.07
CA SER A 228 12.63 9.51 -1.84
C SER A 228 12.66 9.86 -3.33
N ASP A 229 13.58 9.25 -4.08
CA ASP A 229 13.59 9.23 -5.54
C ASP A 229 12.87 7.99 -6.11
N GLN A 230 11.90 7.46 -5.36
CA GLN A 230 11.25 6.20 -5.66
C GLN A 230 10.60 6.21 -7.05
N ILE A 231 11.09 5.32 -7.92
CA ILE A 231 10.45 4.97 -9.19
C ILE A 231 9.23 4.11 -8.89
N GLY A 232 8.11 4.40 -9.55
CA GLY A 232 6.87 3.63 -9.45
C GLY A 232 6.00 3.93 -8.21
N LEU A 233 6.31 4.98 -7.45
CA LEU A 233 5.40 5.46 -6.41
C LEU A 233 4.16 6.08 -7.07
N ASP A 234 2.97 5.63 -6.65
CA ASP A 234 1.72 6.23 -7.13
C ASP A 234 1.45 7.55 -6.39
N ALA A 235 1.70 8.67 -7.06
CA ALA A 235 1.44 9.99 -6.54
C ALA A 235 -0.05 10.28 -6.28
N ALA A 236 -0.95 9.47 -6.85
CA ALA A 236 -2.39 9.54 -6.67
C ALA A 236 -2.95 8.52 -5.65
N ALA A 237 -2.09 7.78 -4.93
CA ALA A 237 -2.53 6.71 -4.02
C ALA A 237 -3.53 7.16 -2.95
N ASN A 238 -3.42 8.41 -2.47
CA ASN A 238 -4.28 9.01 -1.46
C ASN A 238 -5.16 10.14 -2.03
N ALA A 239 -5.33 10.20 -3.35
CA ALA A 239 -6.10 11.26 -3.98
C ALA A 239 -7.60 11.14 -3.69
N GLU A 240 -8.26 12.28 -3.54
CA GLU A 240 -9.68 12.39 -3.24
C GLU A 240 -10.49 12.67 -4.52
N TYR A 241 -11.55 11.89 -4.73
CA TYR A 241 -12.48 12.04 -5.85
C TYR A 241 -13.62 12.98 -5.47
N SER A 242 -13.87 13.94 -6.33
CA SER A 242 -14.96 14.91 -6.15
C SER A 242 -15.53 15.34 -7.51
N ILE A 243 -16.61 16.12 -7.48
CA ILE A 243 -17.23 16.70 -8.66
C ILE A 243 -17.44 18.20 -8.49
N ASN A 244 -17.10 18.95 -9.52
CA ASN A 244 -17.47 20.34 -9.66
C ASN A 244 -18.69 20.46 -10.58
N ILE A 245 -19.74 21.14 -10.15
CA ILE A 245 -20.99 21.34 -10.90
C ILE A 245 -21.29 22.84 -10.94
N ASP A 246 -21.25 23.42 -12.15
CA ASP A 246 -21.65 24.79 -12.38
C ASP A 246 -23.20 24.90 -12.41
N LYS A 247 -23.77 25.21 -11.26
CA LYS A 247 -25.21 25.37 -11.09
C LYS A 247 -25.76 26.58 -11.82
N GLU A 248 -24.94 27.60 -12.11
CA GLU A 248 -25.35 28.79 -12.86
C GLU A 248 -25.60 28.46 -14.33
N SER A 249 -24.87 27.49 -14.88
CA SER A 249 -25.11 26.94 -16.22
C SER A 249 -26.34 26.03 -16.31
N GLY A 250 -27.00 25.74 -15.20
CA GLY A 250 -28.10 24.77 -15.08
C GLY A 250 -27.63 23.31 -14.96
N ALA A 251 -26.35 23.06 -14.79
CA ALA A 251 -25.84 21.70 -14.65
C ALA A 251 -26.33 21.01 -13.37
N ASN A 252 -26.61 19.71 -13.47
CA ASN A 252 -27.00 18.84 -12.37
C ASN A 252 -26.52 17.41 -12.60
N ALA A 253 -25.87 16.83 -11.63
CA ALA A 253 -25.36 15.45 -11.66
C ALA A 253 -25.44 14.81 -10.28
N ALA A 254 -25.52 13.48 -10.25
CA ALA A 254 -25.40 12.65 -9.05
C ALA A 254 -24.13 11.80 -9.14
N THR A 255 -23.48 11.57 -8.01
CA THR A 255 -22.23 10.82 -7.95
C THR A 255 -22.28 9.71 -6.91
N TYR A 256 -21.47 8.70 -7.14
CA TYR A 256 -21.22 7.61 -6.19
C TYR A 256 -19.77 7.13 -6.32
N PHE A 257 -19.06 6.99 -5.21
CA PHE A 257 -17.75 6.36 -5.14
C PHE A 257 -17.87 4.93 -4.61
N SER A 258 -17.30 3.98 -5.31
CA SER A 258 -17.24 2.58 -4.93
C SER A 258 -15.85 2.24 -4.37
N ASP A 259 -15.77 1.97 -3.07
CA ASP A 259 -14.53 1.50 -2.44
C ASP A 259 -14.09 0.12 -2.93
N TYR A 260 -15.04 -0.68 -3.42
CA TYR A 260 -14.80 -2.05 -3.87
C TYR A 260 -13.89 -2.14 -5.10
N ASP A 261 -14.12 -1.28 -6.11
CA ASP A 261 -13.37 -1.26 -7.37
C ASP A 261 -12.69 0.08 -7.65
N LYS A 262 -12.68 0.97 -6.65
CA LYS A 262 -12.14 2.33 -6.74
C LYS A 262 -12.66 3.09 -7.96
N SER A 263 -13.97 2.95 -8.22
CA SER A 263 -14.62 3.62 -9.32
C SER A 263 -15.44 4.83 -8.86
N TYR A 264 -15.42 5.89 -9.64
CA TYR A 264 -16.19 7.10 -9.42
C TYR A 264 -17.25 7.25 -10.51
N TRP A 265 -18.50 7.10 -10.12
CA TRP A 265 -19.67 7.13 -11.00
C TRP A 265 -20.30 8.50 -11.02
N VAL A 266 -20.60 9.01 -12.21
CA VAL A 266 -21.29 10.29 -12.42
C VAL A 266 -22.46 10.07 -13.36
N ASN A 267 -23.67 10.43 -12.90
CA ASN A 267 -24.88 10.44 -13.72
C ASN A 267 -25.32 11.88 -13.93
N ILE A 268 -25.17 12.40 -15.12
CA ILE A 268 -25.58 13.75 -15.51
C ILE A 268 -27.07 13.73 -15.82
N VAL A 269 -27.84 14.59 -15.14
CA VAL A 269 -29.25 14.87 -15.44
C VAL A 269 -29.33 16.01 -16.46
N THR A 270 -28.63 17.11 -16.20
CA THR A 270 -28.42 18.23 -17.13
C THR A 270 -26.94 18.58 -17.16
N GLY A 271 -26.34 18.67 -18.35
CA GLY A 271 -24.92 18.86 -18.53
C GLY A 271 -24.46 20.32 -18.50
N GLY A 272 -25.39 21.27 -18.42
CA GLY A 272 -25.06 22.68 -18.51
C GLY A 272 -24.71 23.12 -19.93
N THR A 273 -23.96 24.23 -20.06
CA THR A 273 -23.72 24.89 -21.36
C THR A 273 -22.40 24.53 -22.04
N SER A 274 -21.51 23.86 -21.32
CA SER A 274 -20.16 23.49 -21.83
C SER A 274 -19.62 22.27 -21.11
N PRO A 275 -18.53 21.62 -21.60
CA PRO A 275 -17.87 20.53 -20.91
C PRO A 275 -17.42 20.88 -19.48
N GLU A 276 -17.01 22.11 -19.22
CA GLU A 276 -16.60 22.62 -17.91
C GLU A 276 -17.75 22.73 -16.91
N SER A 277 -19.02 22.66 -17.37
CA SER A 277 -20.19 22.75 -16.48
C SER A 277 -20.29 21.57 -15.51
N VAL A 278 -19.66 20.43 -15.82
CA VAL A 278 -19.50 19.27 -14.93
C VAL A 278 -18.09 18.74 -15.07
N GLU A 279 -17.32 18.71 -13.97
CA GLU A 279 -15.95 18.20 -13.97
C GLU A 279 -15.76 17.16 -12.86
N ILE A 280 -15.20 15.99 -13.21
CA ILE A 280 -14.63 15.06 -12.24
C ILE A 280 -13.28 15.59 -11.84
N LEU A 281 -13.01 15.69 -10.54
CA LEU A 281 -11.75 16.13 -9.98
C LEU A 281 -11.16 15.02 -9.10
N VAL A 282 -9.86 14.75 -9.28
CA VAL A 282 -9.07 13.88 -8.39
C VAL A 282 -7.93 14.73 -7.85
N SER A 283 -8.04 15.13 -6.59
CA SER A 283 -7.17 16.10 -5.92
C SER A 283 -6.23 15.45 -4.92
N GLY A 284 -5.17 16.16 -4.51
CA GLY A 284 -4.18 15.66 -3.56
C GLY A 284 -3.11 14.78 -4.21
N ILE A 285 -2.87 14.94 -5.52
CA ILE A 285 -1.79 14.25 -6.23
C ILE A 285 -0.48 14.94 -5.89
N SER A 286 0.50 14.18 -5.33
CA SER A 286 1.79 14.72 -4.92
C SER A 286 2.85 14.53 -6.02
N LEU A 287 3.25 15.60 -6.66
CA LEU A 287 4.23 15.62 -7.75
C LEU A 287 5.55 16.24 -7.32
N LYS A 288 6.68 15.65 -7.73
CA LYS A 288 8.04 16.16 -7.48
C LYS A 288 8.62 16.84 -8.70
N LYS A 289 9.41 17.89 -8.47
CA LYS A 289 10.14 18.58 -9.53
C LYS A 289 11.02 17.63 -10.33
N ASP A 290 11.02 17.82 -11.66
CA ASP A 290 11.75 17.01 -12.64
C ASP A 290 11.37 15.52 -12.66
N GLY A 291 10.34 15.11 -11.87
CA GLY A 291 9.80 13.75 -11.87
C GLY A 291 9.12 13.41 -13.19
N GLN A 292 9.37 12.20 -13.66
CA GLN A 292 8.65 11.58 -14.78
C GLN A 292 7.55 10.69 -14.21
N TYR A 293 6.35 10.78 -14.75
CA TYR A 293 5.19 10.04 -14.28
C TYR A 293 4.45 9.37 -15.42
N HIS A 294 3.93 8.18 -15.14
CA HIS A 294 3.00 7.46 -15.99
C HIS A 294 1.59 7.61 -15.43
N LEU A 295 0.75 8.38 -16.13
CA LEU A 295 -0.68 8.53 -15.84
C LEU A 295 -1.44 7.38 -16.47
N SER A 296 -2.24 6.66 -15.69
CA SER A 296 -3.12 5.62 -16.21
C SER A 296 -4.48 5.62 -15.50
N PHE A 297 -5.55 5.33 -16.25
CA PHE A 297 -6.90 5.10 -15.74
C PHE A 297 -7.72 4.34 -16.80
N SER A 298 -8.93 3.93 -16.43
CA SER A 298 -9.95 3.54 -17.43
C SER A 298 -11.20 4.37 -17.23
N CYS A 299 -11.93 4.61 -18.31
CA CYS A 299 -13.21 5.31 -18.22
C CYS A 299 -14.27 4.64 -19.10
N THR A 300 -15.51 4.53 -18.59
CA THR A 300 -16.68 4.23 -19.37
C THR A 300 -17.44 5.52 -19.65
N ALA A 301 -17.69 5.82 -20.92
CA ALA A 301 -18.47 6.95 -21.39
C ALA A 301 -19.21 6.56 -22.68
N PRO A 302 -20.20 7.29 -23.16
CA PRO A 302 -20.86 6.98 -24.43
C PRO A 302 -19.86 6.91 -25.60
N GLU A 303 -20.11 6.02 -26.56
CA GLU A 303 -19.28 5.83 -27.74
C GLU A 303 -19.08 7.13 -28.52
N GLY A 304 -17.84 7.40 -28.92
CA GLY A 304 -17.47 8.60 -29.66
C GLY A 304 -17.38 9.88 -28.85
N THR A 305 -17.55 9.81 -27.50
CA THR A 305 -17.36 10.97 -26.64
C THR A 305 -15.88 11.32 -26.56
N GLU A 306 -15.56 12.61 -26.77
CA GLU A 306 -14.25 13.21 -26.56
C GLU A 306 -14.29 14.03 -25.27
N ILE A 307 -13.43 13.67 -24.28
CA ILE A 307 -13.43 14.27 -22.95
C ILE A 307 -12.09 14.97 -22.73
N PRO A 308 -12.06 16.32 -22.58
CA PRO A 308 -10.84 17.01 -22.19
C PRO A 308 -10.38 16.56 -20.81
N ILE A 309 -9.11 16.20 -20.68
CA ILE A 309 -8.46 15.82 -19.43
C ILE A 309 -7.22 16.69 -19.19
N ALA A 310 -6.91 16.95 -17.93
CA ALA A 310 -5.71 17.70 -17.56
C ALA A 310 -5.19 17.30 -16.18
N VAL A 311 -3.89 17.52 -15.94
CA VAL A 311 -3.26 17.57 -14.62
C VAL A 311 -2.76 19.00 -14.42
N THR A 312 -3.20 19.65 -13.36
CA THR A 312 -2.91 21.06 -13.07
C THR A 312 -2.51 21.25 -11.62
N ASP A 313 -2.02 22.44 -11.28
CA ASP A 313 -1.99 22.88 -9.89
C ASP A 313 -3.43 23.04 -9.34
N SER A 314 -3.56 23.21 -8.02
CA SER A 314 -4.86 23.32 -7.35
C SER A 314 -5.71 24.51 -7.80
N ASP A 315 -5.08 25.54 -8.36
CA ASP A 315 -5.75 26.75 -8.89
C ASP A 315 -6.04 26.67 -10.39
N GLY A 316 -5.61 25.61 -11.09
CA GLY A 316 -5.78 25.42 -12.53
C GLY A 316 -4.91 26.36 -13.40
N LYS A 317 -3.92 27.05 -12.83
CA LYS A 317 -3.08 28.02 -13.53
C LYS A 317 -1.89 27.39 -14.22
N THR A 318 -1.29 26.39 -13.58
CA THR A 318 -0.16 25.64 -14.13
C THR A 318 -0.68 24.32 -14.67
N VAL A 319 -0.51 24.07 -15.96
CA VAL A 319 -0.89 22.81 -16.61
C VAL A 319 0.35 21.95 -16.76
N TYR A 320 0.37 20.81 -16.07
CA TYR A 320 1.44 19.81 -16.16
C TYR A 320 1.23 18.85 -17.32
N PHE A 321 -0.05 18.54 -17.60
CA PHE A 321 -0.46 17.65 -18.68
C PHE A 321 -1.86 18.02 -19.17
N SER A 322 -2.11 17.86 -20.46
CA SER A 322 -3.46 17.97 -21.05
C SER A 322 -3.57 17.11 -22.29
N ASP A 323 -4.72 16.44 -22.45
CA ASP A 323 -5.06 15.62 -23.61
C ASP A 323 -6.58 15.48 -23.74
N THR A 324 -7.03 14.68 -24.69
CA THR A 324 -8.44 14.34 -24.92
C THR A 324 -8.62 12.84 -24.86
N PHE A 325 -9.35 12.36 -23.84
CA PHE A 325 -9.79 10.97 -23.77
C PHE A 325 -10.88 10.70 -24.80
N LYS A 326 -10.79 9.56 -25.52
CA LYS A 326 -11.76 9.14 -26.53
C LYS A 326 -12.39 7.81 -26.13
N SER A 327 -13.71 7.83 -25.93
CA SER A 327 -14.45 6.64 -25.53
C SER A 327 -14.86 5.78 -26.73
N ASN A 328 -14.78 4.46 -26.57
CA ASN A 328 -15.34 3.47 -27.51
C ASN A 328 -16.68 2.88 -27.05
N GLY A 329 -17.30 3.46 -26.02
CA GLY A 329 -18.58 2.98 -25.45
C GLY A 329 -18.40 1.92 -24.35
N GLU A 330 -17.22 1.35 -24.19
CA GLU A 330 -16.89 0.34 -23.17
C GLU A 330 -15.87 0.90 -22.15
N LYS A 331 -15.44 0.09 -21.19
CA LYS A 331 -14.35 0.45 -20.27
C LYS A 331 -13.05 0.61 -21.08
N THR A 332 -12.76 1.85 -21.47
CA THR A 332 -11.66 2.23 -22.33
C THR A 332 -10.44 2.62 -21.48
N PRO A 333 -9.26 2.02 -21.64
CA PRO A 333 -8.05 2.44 -20.95
C PRO A 333 -7.47 3.72 -21.54
N PHE A 334 -6.77 4.49 -20.71
CA PHE A 334 -5.95 5.64 -21.09
C PHE A 334 -4.60 5.55 -20.39
N GLU A 335 -3.53 5.86 -21.12
CA GLU A 335 -2.16 5.91 -20.60
C GLU A 335 -1.42 7.08 -21.24
N ALA A 336 -0.62 7.80 -20.45
CA ALA A 336 0.23 8.89 -20.93
C ALA A 336 1.41 9.13 -19.99
N ASP A 337 2.54 9.60 -20.54
CA ASP A 337 3.68 10.00 -19.75
C ASP A 337 3.74 11.53 -19.65
N LEU A 338 4.16 12.03 -18.49
CA LEU A 338 4.36 13.45 -18.27
C LEU A 338 5.61 13.72 -17.43
N THR A 339 6.19 14.92 -17.60
CA THR A 339 7.29 15.43 -16.79
C THR A 339 6.86 16.69 -16.08
N VAL A 340 7.15 16.80 -14.79
CA VAL A 340 6.68 17.89 -13.93
C VAL A 340 7.83 18.85 -13.65
N PRO A 341 7.73 20.13 -14.06
CA PRO A 341 8.83 21.09 -13.93
C PRO A 341 9.01 21.67 -12.52
N VAL A 342 8.02 21.51 -11.64
CA VAL A 342 8.03 22.04 -10.26
C VAL A 342 7.36 21.02 -9.32
N SER A 343 7.78 20.99 -8.05
CA SER A 343 7.07 20.18 -7.04
C SER A 343 5.71 20.78 -6.74
N ASP A 344 4.68 19.91 -6.70
CA ASP A 344 3.32 20.26 -6.32
C ASP A 344 2.72 19.16 -5.44
N PRO A 345 2.49 19.40 -4.13
CA PRO A 345 1.91 18.42 -3.23
C PRO A 345 0.39 18.28 -3.36
N SER A 346 -0.25 19.11 -4.20
CA SER A 346 -1.72 19.27 -4.28
C SER A 346 -2.25 19.34 -5.71
N ALA A 347 -1.53 18.74 -6.67
CA ALA A 347 -1.97 18.71 -8.06
C ALA A 347 -3.33 18.02 -8.21
N VAL A 348 -4.05 18.40 -9.25
CA VAL A 348 -5.41 17.94 -9.53
C VAL A 348 -5.49 17.35 -10.93
N PHE A 349 -5.98 16.13 -11.05
CA PHE A 349 -6.44 15.59 -12.33
C PHE A 349 -7.92 15.98 -12.54
N SER A 350 -8.27 16.40 -13.74
CA SER A 350 -9.64 16.78 -14.10
C SER A 350 -10.11 16.12 -15.40
N MET A 351 -11.42 15.78 -15.44
CA MET A 351 -12.13 15.34 -16.64
C MET A 351 -13.38 16.22 -16.83
N LYS A 352 -13.50 16.90 -17.96
CA LYS A 352 -14.61 17.82 -18.29
C LYS A 352 -15.69 17.08 -19.06
N ILE A 353 -16.80 16.77 -18.37
CA ILE A 353 -17.86 15.86 -18.87
C ILE A 353 -19.22 16.51 -19.06
N GLY A 354 -19.34 17.83 -18.85
CA GLY A 354 -20.58 18.59 -19.04
C GLY A 354 -21.00 18.79 -20.50
N GLY A 355 -22.00 19.61 -20.72
CA GLY A 355 -22.48 20.03 -22.05
C GLY A 355 -23.56 19.13 -22.69
N ASN A 356 -23.79 17.93 -22.14
CA ASN A 356 -24.82 17.00 -22.64
C ASN A 356 -25.67 16.44 -21.50
N ASP A 357 -26.97 16.26 -21.75
CA ASP A 357 -27.93 15.76 -20.77
C ASP A 357 -28.05 14.24 -20.81
N TYR A 358 -28.42 13.64 -19.66
CA TYR A 358 -28.75 12.22 -19.50
C TYR A 358 -27.63 11.27 -19.86
N LEU A 359 -26.38 11.61 -19.50
CA LEU A 359 -25.21 10.78 -19.74
C LEU A 359 -24.63 10.23 -18.45
N SER A 360 -24.00 9.07 -18.53
CA SER A 360 -23.31 8.41 -17.43
C SER A 360 -21.85 8.21 -17.74
N TYR A 361 -21.01 8.46 -16.75
CA TYR A 361 -19.56 8.29 -16.83
C TYR A 361 -19.08 7.50 -15.62
N THR A 362 -18.03 6.69 -15.81
CA THR A 362 -17.37 6.01 -14.71
C THR A 362 -15.85 6.07 -14.90
N LEU A 363 -15.18 6.72 -13.95
CA LEU A 363 -13.72 6.74 -13.88
C LEU A 363 -13.26 5.61 -12.96
N TYR A 364 -12.29 4.79 -13.41
CA TYR A 364 -11.75 3.66 -12.67
C TYR A 364 -10.25 3.83 -12.44
N GLY A 365 -9.82 3.68 -11.19
CA GLY A 365 -8.44 3.40 -10.80
C GLY A 365 -7.40 4.34 -11.38
N LEU A 366 -7.59 5.66 -11.22
CA LEU A 366 -6.58 6.65 -11.64
C LEU A 366 -5.29 6.41 -10.86
N ARG A 367 -4.16 6.39 -11.58
CA ARG A 367 -2.81 6.25 -11.06
C ARG A 367 -1.88 7.26 -11.69
N MET A 368 -0.88 7.66 -10.93
CA MET A 368 0.19 8.56 -11.34
C MET A 368 1.52 7.98 -10.84
N GLU A 369 2.03 6.97 -11.53
CA GLU A 369 3.22 6.23 -11.10
C GLU A 369 4.50 6.96 -11.53
N LYS A 370 5.42 7.23 -10.58
CA LYS A 370 6.70 7.84 -10.87
C LYS A 370 7.60 6.83 -11.62
N THR A 371 8.13 7.23 -12.78
CA THR A 371 8.96 6.39 -13.66
C THR A 371 10.42 6.84 -13.76
N GLY A 372 10.72 8.05 -13.29
CA GLY A 372 12.07 8.59 -13.28
C GLY A 372 12.19 9.88 -12.47
#